data_c5a07145b2f7e60a5f91a5e97fe464bb
#
_entry.id   c5a07145b2f7e60a5f91a5e97fe464bb
#
_cell.length_a   1.000
_cell.length_b   1.000
_cell.length_c   1.000
_cell.angle_alpha   90.00
_cell.angle_beta   90.00
_cell.angle_gamma   90.00
#
_symmetry.space_group_name_H-M   'P 1'
#
loop_
_entity.id
_entity.type
_entity.pdbx_description
1 polymer ?
#
loop_
_entity_poly.entity_id
_entity_poly.type
_entity_poly.pdbx_seq_one_letter_code
_entity_poly.pdbx_strand_id
1 'polypeptide(L)'
;MTPMTTEGENPRATAPPATRATDARRTARRAVAGRLSWGLADQAASSISNFAVGIYVARSLGVTAFGAFSLAWVTYGVVLNVSRGLATDPLVVRFSGVPDASWRGAVARSSGTALGVGAAIGAACLAVGLGLGGRVGPAFACLGVLLPGLLLQDAWRFSFFAAGTGRKAFVNDLVWCVALVPAMVVAAHVGTVAAFVVAWGASAGVAAVYGCFQSGIRPEVSGAREWLREHRDLGYRYLAENTCLSGASQLRAYGLGAIVGVGAVGAVRGAELLMGPFLAVLMGLSLVTVPEAARVLRQAPHRLGTFCLLLGGGQAVAALLWGGSLLLLPERLGDLVLGGVWHSASQLIVPITLSVAGAGLGTGAAAGLRALGAARRSLRSQLFASACYVGGGLGGAAVAGTVGSAWGVAAATVSGSAVWWLHLRSALRERHHDSVPEVRTP
;
A
#
# COMPACT_ATOMS: atom_id res chain seq x y z
N MET A 1 11.12 -83.15 -19.64
CA MET A 1 9.78 -82.72 -20.03
C MET A 1 9.66 -81.25 -19.71
N THR A 2 9.44 -80.47 -20.69
CA THR A 2 9.40 -79.09 -21.04
C THR A 2 9.14 -78.05 -19.92
N PRO A 3 9.88 -76.92 -19.88
CA PRO A 3 9.54 -75.77 -19.10
C PRO A 3 8.65 -74.81 -19.92
N MET A 4 7.61 -74.27 -19.29
CA MET A 4 6.81 -73.18 -19.79
C MET A 4 7.43 -71.84 -19.38
N THR A 5 7.77 -71.08 -20.38
CA THR A 5 8.11 -69.65 -20.26
C THR A 5 6.85 -68.83 -20.02
N THR A 6 6.83 -67.99 -18.95
CA THR A 6 5.83 -66.92 -18.80
C THR A 6 6.53 -65.60 -19.11
N GLU A 7 6.08 -65.00 -20.21
CA GLU A 7 6.41 -63.64 -20.61
C GLU A 7 5.84 -62.64 -19.57
N GLY A 8 6.68 -61.84 -19.00
CA GLY A 8 6.32 -60.72 -18.16
C GLY A 8 5.82 -59.56 -19.01
N GLU A 9 4.53 -59.28 -18.96
CA GLU A 9 3.94 -58.03 -19.46
C GLU A 9 4.41 -56.84 -18.63
N ASN A 10 5.18 -55.98 -19.27
CA ASN A 10 5.57 -54.68 -18.74
C ASN A 10 4.43 -53.70 -18.85
N PRO A 11 3.80 -53.18 -17.77
CA PRO A 11 2.77 -52.19 -17.86
C PRO A 11 3.35 -50.89 -18.36
N ARG A 12 3.21 -50.61 -19.65
CA ARG A 12 3.46 -49.32 -20.26
C ARG A 12 2.63 -48.27 -19.46
N ALA A 13 3.29 -47.41 -18.70
CA ALA A 13 2.73 -46.24 -18.11
C ALA A 13 2.13 -45.38 -19.23
N THR A 14 0.81 -45.42 -19.37
CA THR A 14 0.06 -44.63 -20.32
C THR A 14 0.16 -43.18 -19.86
N ALA A 15 0.92 -42.35 -20.58
CA ALA A 15 0.91 -40.92 -20.41
C ALA A 15 -0.54 -40.39 -20.50
N PRO A 16 -0.95 -39.47 -19.62
CA PRO A 16 -2.31 -38.93 -19.70
C PRO A 16 -2.53 -38.26 -21.05
N PRO A 17 -3.68 -38.45 -21.69
CA PRO A 17 -3.95 -37.89 -23.00
C PRO A 17 -3.80 -36.37 -23.01
N ALA A 18 -3.19 -35.82 -24.05
CA ALA A 18 -2.83 -34.40 -24.19
C ALA A 18 -3.99 -33.42 -23.91
N THR A 19 -5.23 -33.88 -24.11
CA THR A 19 -6.46 -33.16 -23.78
C THR A 19 -6.63 -32.92 -22.28
N ARG A 20 -6.32 -33.86 -21.40
CA ARG A 20 -6.40 -33.67 -19.93
C ARG A 20 -5.36 -32.67 -19.42
N ALA A 21 -4.16 -32.65 -20.00
CA ALA A 21 -3.13 -31.68 -19.63
C ALA A 21 -3.49 -30.23 -20.06
N THR A 22 -4.13 -30.06 -21.21
CA THR A 22 -4.60 -28.76 -21.69
C THR A 22 -5.79 -28.26 -20.86
N ASP A 23 -6.74 -29.13 -20.48
CA ASP A 23 -7.87 -28.78 -19.65
C ASP A 23 -7.44 -28.43 -18.21
N ALA A 24 -6.50 -29.17 -17.63
CA ALA A 24 -5.92 -28.85 -16.33
C ALA A 24 -5.22 -27.49 -16.33
N ARG A 25 -4.45 -27.17 -17.38
CA ARG A 25 -3.81 -25.85 -17.55
C ARG A 25 -4.83 -24.73 -17.73
N ARG A 26 -5.90 -24.96 -18.45
CA ARG A 26 -7.00 -24.01 -18.68
C ARG A 26 -7.76 -23.73 -17.38
N THR A 27 -8.04 -24.75 -16.60
CA THR A 27 -8.70 -24.65 -15.28
C THR A 27 -7.81 -23.92 -14.28
N ALA A 28 -6.50 -24.24 -14.22
CA ALA A 28 -5.54 -23.54 -13.38
C ALA A 28 -5.42 -22.05 -13.77
N ARG A 29 -5.35 -21.73 -15.05
CA ARG A 29 -5.35 -20.34 -15.54
C ARG A 29 -6.62 -19.58 -15.16
N ARG A 30 -7.80 -20.19 -15.28
CA ARG A 30 -9.08 -19.61 -14.86
C ARG A 30 -9.12 -19.36 -13.35
N ALA A 31 -8.64 -20.30 -12.55
CA ALA A 31 -8.55 -20.16 -11.10
C ALA A 31 -7.60 -19.03 -10.68
N VAL A 32 -6.44 -18.89 -11.35
CA VAL A 32 -5.50 -17.79 -11.12
C VAL A 32 -6.14 -16.45 -11.54
N ALA A 33 -6.74 -16.38 -12.73
CA ALA A 33 -7.42 -15.19 -13.21
C ALA A 33 -8.55 -14.76 -12.27
N GLY A 34 -9.35 -15.71 -11.76
CA GLY A 34 -10.40 -15.44 -10.78
C GLY A 34 -9.87 -14.92 -9.44
N ARG A 35 -8.75 -15.44 -8.94
CA ARG A 35 -8.11 -14.91 -7.73
C ARG A 35 -7.58 -13.48 -7.91
N LEU A 36 -6.95 -13.22 -9.06
CA LEU A 36 -6.44 -11.88 -9.39
C LEU A 36 -7.59 -10.87 -9.57
N SER A 37 -8.67 -11.25 -10.23
CA SER A 37 -9.82 -10.34 -10.44
C SER A 37 -10.50 -9.96 -9.13
N TRP A 38 -10.66 -10.89 -8.18
CA TRP A 38 -11.20 -10.58 -6.85
C TRP A 38 -10.26 -9.69 -6.03
N GLY A 39 -8.94 -9.91 -6.09
CA GLY A 39 -7.96 -9.04 -5.45
C GLY A 39 -7.97 -7.62 -6.03
N LEU A 40 -8.11 -7.48 -7.36
CA LEU A 40 -8.24 -6.17 -8.01
C LEU A 40 -9.56 -5.48 -7.65
N ALA A 41 -10.68 -6.22 -7.62
CA ALA A 41 -11.98 -5.69 -7.23
C ALA A 41 -11.97 -5.19 -5.78
N ASP A 42 -11.38 -5.96 -4.86
CA ASP A 42 -11.21 -5.60 -3.47
C ASP A 42 -10.32 -4.34 -3.31
N GLN A 43 -9.19 -4.28 -3.99
CA GLN A 43 -8.31 -3.11 -3.97
C GLN A 43 -8.98 -1.86 -4.55
N ALA A 44 -9.77 -2.01 -5.62
CA ALA A 44 -10.53 -0.90 -6.20
C ALA A 44 -11.61 -0.41 -5.23
N ALA A 45 -12.39 -1.32 -4.63
CA ALA A 45 -13.41 -0.97 -3.64
C ALA A 45 -12.80 -0.25 -2.43
N SER A 46 -11.69 -0.77 -1.88
CA SER A 46 -10.96 -0.17 -0.78
C SER A 46 -10.39 1.22 -1.15
N SER A 47 -9.85 1.39 -2.35
CA SER A 47 -9.31 2.68 -2.80
C SER A 47 -10.40 3.72 -2.99
N ILE A 48 -11.53 3.34 -3.60
CA ILE A 48 -12.67 4.23 -3.83
C ILE A 48 -13.32 4.65 -2.50
N SER A 49 -13.52 3.70 -1.57
CA SER A 49 -14.10 3.99 -0.27
C SER A 49 -13.19 4.91 0.56
N ASN A 50 -11.89 4.66 0.58
CA ASN A 50 -10.92 5.51 1.28
C ASN A 50 -10.86 6.92 0.69
N PHE A 51 -10.93 7.04 -0.63
CA PHE A 51 -11.01 8.32 -1.32
C PHE A 51 -12.31 9.07 -0.98
N ALA A 52 -13.45 8.38 -1.04
CA ALA A 52 -14.76 8.95 -0.71
C ALA A 52 -14.82 9.42 0.76
N VAL A 53 -14.30 8.62 1.70
CA VAL A 53 -14.16 9.01 3.12
C VAL A 53 -13.30 10.25 3.25
N GLY A 54 -12.14 10.28 2.59
CA GLY A 54 -11.24 11.43 2.64
C GLY A 54 -11.93 12.74 2.20
N ILE A 55 -12.64 12.70 1.07
CA ILE A 55 -13.40 13.83 0.54
C ILE A 55 -14.54 14.21 1.49
N TYR A 56 -15.32 13.24 1.96
CA TYR A 56 -16.47 13.50 2.82
C TYR A 56 -16.06 14.15 4.15
N VAL A 57 -14.98 13.65 4.76
CA VAL A 57 -14.42 14.21 6.00
C VAL A 57 -13.82 15.61 5.75
N ALA A 58 -13.06 15.78 4.65
CA ALA A 58 -12.50 17.09 4.29
C ALA A 58 -13.57 18.16 4.11
N ARG A 59 -14.66 17.78 3.42
CA ARG A 59 -15.80 18.65 3.18
C ARG A 59 -16.58 19.00 4.45
N SER A 60 -16.71 18.04 5.37
CA SER A 60 -17.49 18.20 6.60
C SER A 60 -16.74 18.92 7.72
N LEU A 61 -15.40 18.83 7.71
CA LEU A 61 -14.52 19.41 8.72
C LEU A 61 -13.66 20.51 8.10
N GLY A 62 -13.42 21.61 8.78
CA GLY A 62 -12.42 22.59 8.32
C GLY A 62 -11.00 22.04 8.32
N VAL A 63 -10.06 22.75 7.69
CA VAL A 63 -8.68 22.30 7.41
C VAL A 63 -7.94 21.75 8.64
N THR A 64 -8.06 22.39 9.80
CA THR A 64 -7.39 21.94 11.04
C THR A 64 -8.00 20.65 11.59
N ALA A 65 -9.33 20.51 11.56
CA ALA A 65 -10.00 19.30 12.02
C ALA A 65 -9.74 18.13 11.08
N PHE A 66 -9.75 18.39 9.78
CA PHE A 66 -9.34 17.41 8.77
C PHE A 66 -7.87 16.99 8.92
N GLY A 67 -6.99 17.93 9.29
CA GLY A 67 -5.60 17.63 9.63
C GLY A 67 -5.46 16.68 10.83
N ALA A 68 -6.27 16.88 11.89
CA ALA A 68 -6.28 15.97 13.05
C ALA A 68 -6.78 14.57 12.68
N PHE A 69 -7.84 14.47 11.86
CA PHE A 69 -8.30 13.20 11.29
C PHE A 69 -7.19 12.53 10.45
N SER A 70 -6.49 13.32 9.61
CA SER A 70 -5.41 12.83 8.76
C SER A 70 -4.22 12.31 9.56
N LEU A 71 -3.86 12.95 10.69
CA LEU A 71 -2.83 12.42 11.61
C LEU A 71 -3.25 11.10 12.23
N ALA A 72 -4.50 10.94 12.66
CA ALA A 72 -5.01 9.66 13.14
C ALA A 72 -4.96 8.58 12.04
N TRP A 73 -5.30 8.94 10.80
CA TRP A 73 -5.20 8.06 9.64
C TRP A 73 -3.75 7.64 9.34
N VAL A 74 -2.81 8.58 9.38
CA VAL A 74 -1.36 8.31 9.21
C VAL A 74 -0.87 7.38 10.31
N THR A 75 -1.28 7.61 11.57
CA THR A 75 -0.96 6.74 12.71
C THR A 75 -1.48 5.33 12.51
N TYR A 76 -2.73 5.19 12.09
CA TYR A 76 -3.27 3.88 11.70
C TYR A 76 -2.41 3.19 10.65
N GLY A 77 -1.98 3.91 9.61
CA GLY A 77 -1.11 3.37 8.57
C GLY A 77 0.23 2.85 9.10
N VAL A 78 0.84 3.54 10.09
CA VAL A 78 2.03 3.04 10.78
C VAL A 78 1.74 1.74 11.51
N VAL A 79 0.69 1.73 12.32
CA VAL A 79 0.30 0.59 13.15
C VAL A 79 -0.10 -0.62 12.29
N LEU A 80 -0.77 -0.35 11.15
CA LEU A 80 -1.13 -1.36 10.16
C LEU A 80 0.12 -2.04 9.59
N ASN A 81 1.14 -1.28 9.22
CA ASN A 81 2.40 -1.83 8.72
C ASN A 81 3.14 -2.67 9.77
N VAL A 82 3.11 -2.23 11.03
CA VAL A 82 3.64 -3.03 12.15
C VAL A 82 2.87 -4.35 12.30
N SER A 83 1.53 -4.28 12.31
CA SER A 83 0.68 -5.46 12.43
C SER A 83 0.89 -6.43 11.26
N ARG A 84 0.95 -5.93 10.03
CA ARG A 84 1.18 -6.77 8.85
C ARG A 84 2.52 -7.49 8.95
N GLY A 85 3.61 -6.78 9.22
CA GLY A 85 4.92 -7.38 9.36
C GLY A 85 4.98 -8.47 10.43
N LEU A 86 4.35 -8.25 11.57
CA LEU A 86 4.40 -9.19 12.70
C LEU A 86 3.39 -10.34 12.61
N ALA A 87 2.22 -10.13 12.03
CA ALA A 87 1.11 -11.08 12.06
C ALA A 87 0.80 -11.67 10.69
N THR A 88 0.44 -10.84 9.68
CA THR A 88 -0.19 -11.33 8.46
C THR A 88 0.79 -11.69 7.35
N ASP A 89 1.94 -11.00 7.21
CA ASP A 89 2.94 -11.34 6.20
C ASP A 89 3.56 -12.72 6.45
N PRO A 90 3.93 -13.11 7.71
CA PRO A 90 4.36 -14.48 8.00
C PRO A 90 3.27 -15.53 7.72
N LEU A 91 1.98 -15.20 7.98
CA LEU A 91 0.86 -16.07 7.66
C LEU A 91 0.78 -16.34 6.15
N VAL A 92 0.78 -15.27 5.36
CA VAL A 92 0.69 -15.37 3.89
C VAL A 92 1.85 -16.19 3.33
N VAL A 93 3.07 -15.97 3.80
CA VAL A 93 4.26 -16.62 3.24
C VAL A 93 4.37 -18.10 3.62
N ARG A 94 4.07 -18.45 4.88
CA ARG A 94 4.29 -19.82 5.37
C ARG A 94 3.09 -20.74 5.21
N PHE A 95 1.88 -20.18 5.19
CA PHE A 95 0.65 -20.97 5.29
C PHE A 95 -0.25 -20.89 4.08
N SER A 96 0.09 -20.15 3.02
CA SER A 96 -0.66 -20.20 1.77
C SER A 96 -0.60 -21.59 1.14
N GLY A 97 -1.78 -22.23 0.97
CA GLY A 97 -1.88 -23.57 0.37
C GLY A 97 -1.59 -24.74 1.32
N VAL A 98 -1.48 -24.51 2.62
CA VAL A 98 -1.30 -25.56 3.65
C VAL A 98 -2.64 -26.23 3.96
N PRO A 99 -2.66 -27.53 4.40
CA PRO A 99 -3.87 -28.23 4.79
C PRO A 99 -4.69 -27.53 5.88
N ASP A 100 -6.01 -27.68 5.84
CA ASP A 100 -7.00 -26.89 6.59
C ASP A 100 -6.77 -26.85 8.13
N ALA A 101 -6.36 -27.97 8.73
CA ALA A 101 -6.14 -28.03 10.19
C ALA A 101 -5.00 -27.10 10.66
N SER A 102 -3.85 -27.13 9.99
CA SER A 102 -2.72 -26.24 10.30
C SER A 102 -3.00 -24.79 9.95
N TRP A 103 -3.75 -24.57 8.89
CA TRP A 103 -4.21 -23.28 8.45
C TRP A 103 -5.09 -22.59 9.51
N ARG A 104 -6.11 -23.27 10.05
CA ARG A 104 -7.03 -22.70 11.03
C ARG A 104 -6.32 -22.24 12.30
N GLY A 105 -5.39 -23.05 12.81
CA GLY A 105 -4.55 -22.69 13.96
C GLY A 105 -3.63 -21.49 13.67
N ALA A 106 -3.01 -21.46 12.51
CA ALA A 106 -2.16 -20.33 12.10
C ALA A 106 -2.97 -19.03 11.98
N VAL A 107 -4.17 -19.07 11.36
CA VAL A 107 -5.07 -17.91 11.26
C VAL A 107 -5.55 -17.44 12.63
N ALA A 108 -5.90 -18.35 13.55
CA ALA A 108 -6.32 -17.99 14.90
C ALA A 108 -5.20 -17.23 15.65
N ARG A 109 -3.96 -17.73 15.60
CA ARG A 109 -2.80 -17.10 16.25
C ARG A 109 -2.37 -15.80 15.56
N SER A 110 -2.35 -15.74 14.22
CA SER A 110 -2.05 -14.53 13.46
C SER A 110 -3.06 -13.42 13.74
N SER A 111 -4.37 -13.72 13.66
CA SER A 111 -5.43 -12.74 13.95
C SER A 111 -5.43 -12.32 15.43
N GLY A 112 -5.13 -13.25 16.35
CA GLY A 112 -4.93 -12.95 17.75
C GLY A 112 -3.72 -12.03 17.99
N THR A 113 -2.63 -12.22 17.24
CA THR A 113 -1.46 -11.33 17.27
C THR A 113 -1.80 -9.94 16.76
N ALA A 114 -2.54 -9.82 15.65
CA ALA A 114 -3.00 -8.52 15.14
C ALA A 114 -3.87 -7.79 16.16
N LEU A 115 -4.80 -8.51 16.80
CA LEU A 115 -5.66 -7.98 17.86
C LEU A 115 -4.82 -7.52 19.08
N GLY A 116 -3.82 -8.31 19.50
CA GLY A 116 -2.92 -7.97 20.60
C GLY A 116 -2.04 -6.75 20.31
N VAL A 117 -1.48 -6.66 19.09
CA VAL A 117 -0.74 -5.46 18.64
C VAL A 117 -1.64 -4.24 18.63
N GLY A 118 -2.88 -4.39 18.13
CA GLY A 118 -3.87 -3.33 18.14
C GLY A 118 -4.22 -2.85 19.54
N ALA A 119 -4.39 -3.77 20.50
CA ALA A 119 -4.67 -3.44 21.90
C ALA A 119 -3.48 -2.73 22.58
N ALA A 120 -2.25 -3.24 22.37
CA ALA A 120 -1.06 -2.66 22.99
C ALA A 120 -0.76 -1.24 22.47
N ILE A 121 -0.74 -1.06 21.14
CA ILE A 121 -0.50 0.27 20.54
C ILE A 121 -1.74 1.16 20.73
N GLY A 122 -2.94 0.57 20.73
CA GLY A 122 -4.18 1.28 21.02
C GLY A 122 -4.19 1.88 22.42
N ALA A 123 -3.73 1.16 23.43
CA ALA A 123 -3.59 1.69 24.78
C ALA A 123 -2.61 2.87 24.84
N ALA A 124 -1.49 2.79 24.10
CA ALA A 124 -0.55 3.91 23.98
C ALA A 124 -1.17 5.12 23.27
N CYS A 125 -1.89 4.90 22.15
CA CYS A 125 -2.61 5.97 21.45
C CYS A 125 -3.69 6.62 22.32
N LEU A 126 -4.42 5.82 23.12
CA LEU A 126 -5.42 6.30 24.07
C LEU A 126 -4.76 7.18 25.13
N ALA A 127 -3.67 6.72 25.75
CA ALA A 127 -2.93 7.47 26.78
C ALA A 127 -2.42 8.82 26.22
N VAL A 128 -1.82 8.80 25.01
CA VAL A 128 -1.38 10.00 24.31
C VAL A 128 -2.57 10.92 24.02
N GLY A 129 -3.69 10.36 23.52
CA GLY A 129 -4.88 11.12 23.20
C GLY A 129 -5.51 11.80 24.41
N LEU A 130 -5.49 11.16 25.57
CA LEU A 130 -5.97 11.73 26.84
C LEU A 130 -5.04 12.84 27.37
N GLY A 131 -3.73 12.77 27.05
CA GLY A 131 -2.76 13.80 27.42
C GLY A 131 -2.68 14.98 26.46
N LEU A 132 -3.15 14.82 25.22
CA LEU A 132 -3.13 15.87 24.20
C LEU A 132 -4.40 16.71 24.26
N GLY A 133 -4.24 18.05 24.17
CA GLY A 133 -5.34 18.98 24.05
C GLY A 133 -5.87 19.13 22.61
N GLY A 134 -6.85 20.00 22.46
CA GLY A 134 -7.38 20.41 21.17
C GLY A 134 -8.11 19.30 20.41
N ARG A 135 -8.04 19.33 19.07
CA ARG A 135 -8.75 18.38 18.19
C ARG A 135 -8.00 17.07 17.98
N VAL A 136 -6.71 17.05 18.25
CA VAL A 136 -5.85 15.86 18.06
C VAL A 136 -6.09 14.85 19.18
N GLY A 137 -6.22 15.30 20.44
CA GLY A 137 -6.44 14.45 21.59
C GLY A 137 -7.61 13.47 21.42
N PRO A 138 -8.84 13.95 21.20
CA PRO A 138 -9.99 13.08 20.98
C PRO A 138 -9.83 12.14 19.75
N ALA A 139 -9.18 12.60 18.68
CA ALA A 139 -8.93 11.76 17.51
C ALA A 139 -8.04 10.56 17.83
N PHE A 140 -6.95 10.79 18.60
CA PHE A 140 -6.04 9.73 19.03
C PHE A 140 -6.64 8.81 20.10
N ALA A 141 -7.43 9.37 21.03
CA ALA A 141 -8.12 8.58 22.03
C ALA A 141 -9.13 7.60 21.38
N CYS A 142 -9.95 8.09 20.45
CA CYS A 142 -10.89 7.26 19.69
C CYS A 142 -10.13 6.23 18.82
N LEU A 143 -9.08 6.63 18.12
CA LEU A 143 -8.25 5.70 17.35
C LEU A 143 -7.71 4.59 18.24
N GLY A 144 -7.21 4.92 19.44
CA GLY A 144 -6.67 3.93 20.38
C GLY A 144 -7.66 2.83 20.75
N VAL A 145 -8.91 3.19 20.99
CA VAL A 145 -9.99 2.22 21.29
C VAL A 145 -10.33 1.36 20.06
N LEU A 146 -10.21 1.91 18.86
CA LEU A 146 -10.68 1.27 17.62
C LEU A 146 -9.59 0.45 16.92
N LEU A 147 -8.30 0.67 17.22
CA LEU A 147 -7.18 -0.03 16.60
C LEU A 147 -7.31 -1.56 16.63
N PRO A 148 -7.74 -2.21 17.73
CA PRO A 148 -7.89 -3.67 17.73
C PRO A 148 -8.84 -4.17 16.64
N GLY A 149 -9.99 -3.52 16.47
CA GLY A 149 -10.97 -3.86 15.44
C GLY A 149 -10.47 -3.61 14.03
N LEU A 150 -9.80 -2.47 13.81
CA LEU A 150 -9.19 -2.11 12.54
C LEU A 150 -8.13 -3.13 12.08
N LEU A 151 -7.25 -3.54 12.99
CA LEU A 151 -6.20 -4.51 12.66
C LEU A 151 -6.74 -5.92 12.50
N LEU A 152 -7.77 -6.29 13.26
CA LEU A 152 -8.43 -7.59 13.09
C LEU A 152 -9.13 -7.69 11.74
N GLN A 153 -9.78 -6.62 11.27
CA GLN A 153 -10.40 -6.58 9.94
C GLN A 153 -9.35 -6.80 8.84
N ASP A 154 -8.20 -6.10 8.91
CA ASP A 154 -7.10 -6.30 7.96
C ASP A 154 -6.53 -7.73 8.03
N ALA A 155 -6.41 -8.31 9.22
CA ALA A 155 -5.95 -9.69 9.38
C ALA A 155 -6.89 -10.70 8.71
N TRP A 156 -8.21 -10.51 8.77
CA TRP A 156 -9.19 -11.34 8.05
C TRP A 156 -9.02 -11.20 6.55
N ARG A 157 -8.87 -9.99 6.05
CA ARG A 157 -8.66 -9.72 4.63
C ARG A 157 -7.46 -10.49 4.08
N PHE A 158 -6.30 -10.40 4.75
CA PHE A 158 -5.10 -11.13 4.38
C PHE A 158 -5.24 -12.65 4.53
N SER A 159 -5.94 -13.12 5.56
CA SER A 159 -6.25 -14.55 5.73
C SER A 159 -7.06 -15.10 4.58
N PHE A 160 -8.07 -14.37 4.10
CA PHE A 160 -8.87 -14.78 2.95
C PHE A 160 -8.07 -14.77 1.64
N PHE A 161 -7.16 -13.82 1.45
CA PHE A 161 -6.26 -13.84 0.29
C PHE A 161 -5.30 -15.02 0.33
N ALA A 162 -4.70 -15.31 1.47
CA ALA A 162 -3.79 -16.44 1.63
C ALA A 162 -4.49 -17.79 1.44
N ALA A 163 -5.78 -17.89 1.85
CA ALA A 163 -6.63 -19.05 1.56
C ALA A 163 -7.10 -19.15 0.08
N GLY A 164 -6.76 -18.16 -0.76
CA GLY A 164 -7.25 -18.10 -2.14
C GLY A 164 -8.74 -17.79 -2.27
N THR A 165 -9.38 -17.33 -1.20
CA THR A 165 -10.83 -16.99 -1.15
C THR A 165 -11.07 -15.48 -1.24
N GLY A 166 -10.47 -14.81 -2.22
CA GLY A 166 -10.55 -13.35 -2.40
C GLY A 166 -11.97 -12.79 -2.42
N ARG A 167 -12.98 -13.58 -2.86
CA ARG A 167 -14.39 -13.20 -2.73
C ARG A 167 -14.80 -12.93 -1.28
N LYS A 168 -14.27 -13.70 -0.32
CA LYS A 168 -14.56 -13.46 1.10
C LYS A 168 -13.94 -12.15 1.59
N ALA A 169 -12.73 -11.82 1.14
CA ALA A 169 -12.11 -10.54 1.44
C ALA A 169 -12.96 -9.38 0.91
N PHE A 170 -13.34 -9.43 -0.36
CA PHE A 170 -14.23 -8.44 -0.98
C PHE A 170 -15.55 -8.26 -0.24
N VAL A 171 -16.22 -9.35 0.14
CA VAL A 171 -17.49 -9.29 0.90
C VAL A 171 -17.27 -8.66 2.27
N ASN A 172 -16.14 -8.95 2.95
CA ASN A 172 -15.79 -8.34 4.23
C ASN A 172 -15.59 -6.81 4.09
N ASP A 173 -14.87 -6.37 3.06
CA ASP A 173 -14.70 -4.94 2.76
C ASP A 173 -16.03 -4.27 2.37
N LEU A 174 -16.92 -4.99 1.68
CA LEU A 174 -18.26 -4.49 1.37
C LEU A 174 -19.11 -4.29 2.64
N VAL A 175 -19.04 -5.20 3.61
CA VAL A 175 -19.68 -5.04 4.93
C VAL A 175 -19.16 -3.78 5.63
N TRP A 176 -17.84 -3.55 5.59
CA TRP A 176 -17.28 -2.30 6.09
C TRP A 176 -17.86 -1.09 5.39
N CYS A 177 -17.88 -1.06 4.06
CA CYS A 177 -18.42 0.06 3.27
C CYS A 177 -19.91 0.32 3.58
N VAL A 178 -20.72 -0.73 3.69
CA VAL A 178 -22.16 -0.61 4.02
C VAL A 178 -22.37 -0.03 5.42
N ALA A 179 -21.58 -0.46 6.40
CA ALA A 179 -21.65 0.10 7.76
C ALA A 179 -21.10 1.54 7.83
N LEU A 180 -20.12 1.86 6.99
CA LEU A 180 -19.43 3.14 6.98
C LEU A 180 -20.31 4.29 6.50
N VAL A 181 -21.15 4.06 5.47
CA VAL A 181 -21.99 5.12 4.89
C VAL A 181 -22.93 5.76 5.93
N PRO A 182 -23.80 5.01 6.62
CA PRO A 182 -24.68 5.62 7.64
C PRO A 182 -23.89 6.19 8.83
N ALA A 183 -22.80 5.54 9.23
CA ALA A 183 -21.96 6.03 10.32
C ALA A 183 -21.33 7.41 9.99
N MET A 184 -20.86 7.59 8.75
CA MET A 184 -20.31 8.88 8.28
C MET A 184 -21.38 9.98 8.22
N VAL A 185 -22.61 9.65 7.81
CA VAL A 185 -23.74 10.61 7.83
C VAL A 185 -24.02 11.06 9.25
N VAL A 186 -24.09 10.13 10.21
CA VAL A 186 -24.27 10.47 11.63
C VAL A 186 -23.11 11.32 12.14
N ALA A 187 -21.87 10.97 11.80
CA ALA A 187 -20.68 11.73 12.20
C ALA A 187 -20.70 13.17 11.66
N ALA A 188 -21.23 13.39 10.45
CA ALA A 188 -21.38 14.72 9.87
C ALA A 188 -22.38 15.58 10.63
N HIS A 189 -23.48 15.02 11.14
CA HIS A 189 -24.42 15.74 11.99
C HIS A 189 -23.82 16.12 13.36
N VAL A 190 -22.92 15.28 13.89
CA VAL A 190 -22.18 15.57 15.14
C VAL A 190 -21.07 16.62 14.91
N GLY A 191 -20.45 16.65 13.72
CA GLY A 191 -19.50 17.67 13.29
C GLY A 191 -18.15 17.67 14.02
N THR A 192 -17.76 16.56 14.68
CA THR A 192 -16.50 16.47 15.43
C THR A 192 -15.53 15.46 14.80
N VAL A 193 -14.22 15.71 14.97
CA VAL A 193 -13.17 14.78 14.48
C VAL A 193 -13.33 13.40 15.11
N ALA A 194 -13.64 13.36 16.40
CA ALA A 194 -13.87 12.11 17.14
C ALA A 194 -15.00 11.28 16.51
N ALA A 195 -16.12 11.93 16.16
CA ALA A 195 -17.24 11.23 15.51
C ALA A 195 -16.86 10.59 14.19
N PHE A 196 -16.05 11.26 13.36
CA PHE A 196 -15.54 10.69 12.11
C PHE A 196 -14.57 9.55 12.32
N VAL A 197 -13.66 9.64 13.30
CA VAL A 197 -12.75 8.55 13.65
C VAL A 197 -13.55 7.35 14.16
N VAL A 198 -14.55 7.57 15.01
CA VAL A 198 -15.45 6.52 15.52
C VAL A 198 -16.25 5.90 14.38
N ALA A 199 -16.86 6.69 13.51
CA ALA A 199 -17.62 6.18 12.36
C ALA A 199 -16.77 5.26 11.49
N TRP A 200 -15.55 5.71 11.17
CA TRP A 200 -14.61 4.94 10.35
C TRP A 200 -14.14 3.65 11.04
N GLY A 201 -13.67 3.73 12.27
CA GLY A 201 -13.09 2.59 12.97
C GLY A 201 -14.14 1.61 13.50
N ALA A 202 -15.31 2.08 13.95
CA ALA A 202 -16.41 1.21 14.38
C ALA A 202 -16.98 0.40 13.22
N SER A 203 -17.09 0.99 12.03
CA SER A 203 -17.50 0.30 10.82
C SER A 203 -16.52 -0.82 10.44
N ALA A 204 -15.22 -0.60 10.60
CA ALA A 204 -14.21 -1.65 10.46
C ALA A 204 -14.36 -2.73 11.55
N GLY A 205 -14.71 -2.34 12.79
CA GLY A 205 -15.02 -3.25 13.88
C GLY A 205 -16.20 -4.19 13.55
N VAL A 206 -17.25 -3.66 12.92
CA VAL A 206 -18.38 -4.48 12.41
C VAL A 206 -17.87 -5.52 11.41
N ALA A 207 -17.06 -5.13 10.45
CA ALA A 207 -16.47 -6.04 9.47
C ALA A 207 -15.51 -7.04 10.12
N ALA A 208 -14.77 -6.65 11.17
CA ALA A 208 -13.91 -7.54 11.94
C ALA A 208 -14.72 -8.64 12.64
N VAL A 209 -15.84 -8.28 13.28
CA VAL A 209 -16.76 -9.24 13.91
C VAL A 209 -17.39 -10.14 12.86
N TYR A 210 -17.85 -9.58 11.75
CA TYR A 210 -18.36 -10.37 10.61
C TYR A 210 -17.31 -11.35 10.08
N GLY A 211 -16.04 -10.96 10.02
CA GLY A 211 -14.92 -11.84 9.61
C GLY A 211 -14.74 -13.06 10.50
N CYS A 212 -15.03 -12.95 11.82
CA CYS A 212 -15.05 -14.11 12.72
C CYS A 212 -16.12 -15.12 12.32
N PHE A 213 -17.34 -14.66 12.00
CA PHE A 213 -18.43 -15.53 11.52
C PHE A 213 -18.13 -16.11 10.13
N GLN A 214 -17.62 -15.27 9.21
CA GLN A 214 -17.32 -15.66 7.84
C GLN A 214 -16.19 -16.70 7.74
N SER A 215 -15.19 -16.61 8.62
CA SER A 215 -14.08 -17.57 8.70
C SER A 215 -14.42 -18.81 9.52
N GLY A 216 -15.32 -18.69 10.50
CA GLY A 216 -15.56 -19.69 11.53
C GLY A 216 -14.36 -19.91 12.46
N ILE A 217 -13.47 -18.89 12.58
CA ILE A 217 -12.25 -18.95 13.40
C ILE A 217 -12.33 -17.82 14.44
N ARG A 218 -11.93 -18.12 15.68
CA ARG A 218 -11.81 -17.14 16.74
C ARG A 218 -10.35 -16.70 16.88
N PRO A 219 -10.05 -15.40 17.00
CA PRO A 219 -8.69 -14.93 17.28
C PRO A 219 -8.17 -15.49 18.61
N GLU A 220 -6.95 -16.01 18.60
CA GLU A 220 -6.30 -16.58 19.80
C GLU A 220 -5.20 -15.63 20.28
N VAL A 221 -5.56 -14.72 21.18
CA VAL A 221 -4.60 -13.72 21.70
C VAL A 221 -3.55 -14.38 22.59
N SER A 222 -3.89 -15.44 23.31
CA SER A 222 -2.94 -16.21 24.15
C SER A 222 -1.79 -16.81 23.34
N GLY A 223 -2.04 -17.19 22.08
CA GLY A 223 -1.04 -17.70 21.14
C GLY A 223 -0.15 -16.63 20.48
N ALA A 224 -0.40 -15.33 20.73
CA ALA A 224 0.34 -14.26 20.06
C ALA A 224 1.85 -14.27 20.38
N ARG A 225 2.22 -14.52 21.65
CA ARG A 225 3.63 -14.60 22.06
C ARG A 225 4.37 -15.75 21.38
N GLU A 226 3.71 -16.90 21.26
CA GLU A 226 4.25 -18.06 20.58
C GLU A 226 4.39 -17.78 19.07
N TRP A 227 3.37 -17.21 18.46
CA TRP A 227 3.41 -16.78 17.04
C TRP A 227 4.58 -15.87 16.74
N LEU A 228 4.79 -14.81 17.53
CA LEU A 228 5.90 -13.88 17.37
C LEU A 228 7.27 -14.55 17.52
N ARG A 229 7.39 -15.50 18.45
CA ARG A 229 8.63 -16.24 18.68
C ARG A 229 8.95 -17.20 17.53
N GLU A 230 7.96 -17.92 17.04
CA GLU A 230 8.11 -18.90 15.95
C GLU A 230 8.39 -18.24 14.60
N HIS A 231 7.88 -17.02 14.38
CA HIS A 231 7.97 -16.31 13.12
C HIS A 231 8.89 -15.07 13.17
N ARG A 232 9.71 -14.94 14.20
CA ARG A 232 10.58 -13.77 14.41
C ARG A 232 11.52 -13.46 13.23
N ASP A 233 11.98 -14.50 12.55
CA ASP A 233 12.89 -14.39 11.39
C ASP A 233 12.25 -13.65 10.20
N LEU A 234 10.97 -13.88 9.95
CA LEU A 234 10.18 -13.19 8.94
C LEU A 234 9.60 -11.89 9.47
N GLY A 235 9.03 -11.92 10.69
CA GLY A 235 8.31 -10.78 11.27
C GLY A 235 9.16 -9.52 11.37
N TYR A 236 10.39 -9.61 11.90
CA TYR A 236 11.28 -8.45 11.97
C TYR A 236 11.74 -7.93 10.61
N ARG A 237 11.93 -8.83 9.63
CA ARG A 237 12.30 -8.41 8.26
C ARG A 237 11.16 -7.66 7.59
N TYR A 238 9.93 -8.19 7.64
CA TYR A 238 8.76 -7.53 7.06
C TYR A 238 8.40 -6.25 7.81
N LEU A 239 8.55 -6.21 9.14
CA LEU A 239 8.39 -5.00 9.92
C LEU A 239 9.36 -3.91 9.44
N ALA A 240 10.64 -4.24 9.27
CA ALA A 240 11.64 -3.30 8.75
C ALA A 240 11.32 -2.86 7.32
N GLU A 241 10.96 -3.79 6.44
CA GLU A 241 10.58 -3.50 5.05
C GLU A 241 9.37 -2.58 4.96
N ASN A 242 8.27 -2.91 5.64
CA ASN A 242 7.04 -2.12 5.65
C ASN A 242 7.26 -0.72 6.24
N THR A 243 8.08 -0.63 7.30
CA THR A 243 8.43 0.66 7.92
C THR A 243 9.30 1.51 6.99
N CYS A 244 10.27 0.91 6.29
CA CYS A 244 11.11 1.64 5.35
C CYS A 244 10.32 2.14 4.12
N LEU A 245 9.36 1.36 3.63
CA LEU A 245 8.57 1.73 2.45
C LEU A 245 7.64 2.91 2.69
N SER A 246 7.04 3.01 3.87
CA SER A 246 6.05 4.05 4.20
C SER A 246 6.56 5.10 5.18
N GLY A 247 7.66 4.82 5.89
CA GLY A 247 8.16 5.64 7.00
C GLY A 247 8.49 7.09 6.62
N ALA A 248 9.05 7.32 5.44
CA ALA A 248 9.41 8.66 5.00
C ALA A 248 8.20 9.60 4.89
N SER A 249 7.09 9.13 4.30
CA SER A 249 5.87 9.93 4.16
C SER A 249 5.19 10.19 5.50
N GLN A 250 5.22 9.23 6.40
CA GLN A 250 4.65 9.33 7.73
C GLN A 250 5.48 10.28 8.62
N LEU A 251 6.81 10.15 8.58
CA LEU A 251 7.72 11.04 9.30
C LEU A 251 7.54 12.50 8.84
N ARG A 252 7.39 12.72 7.52
CA ARG A 252 7.08 14.05 7.00
C ARG A 252 5.74 14.58 7.53
N ALA A 253 4.69 13.74 7.56
CA ALA A 253 3.37 14.18 8.03
C ALA A 253 3.40 14.60 9.51
N TYR A 254 4.04 13.82 10.38
CA TYR A 254 4.22 14.18 11.78
C TYR A 254 5.10 15.43 11.96
N GLY A 255 6.24 15.48 11.25
CA GLY A 255 7.13 16.63 11.31
C GLY A 255 6.46 17.91 10.80
N LEU A 256 5.67 17.83 9.72
CA LEU A 256 4.89 18.97 9.23
C LEU A 256 3.86 19.44 10.29
N GLY A 257 3.17 18.49 10.92
CA GLY A 257 2.24 18.81 12.01
C GLY A 257 2.90 19.45 13.22
N ALA A 258 4.12 19.04 13.54
CA ALA A 258 4.90 19.59 14.66
C ALA A 258 5.50 20.97 14.35
N ILE A 259 5.98 21.20 13.11
CA ILE A 259 6.70 22.44 12.73
C ILE A 259 5.70 23.55 12.36
N VAL A 260 4.70 23.22 11.54
CA VAL A 260 3.77 24.22 10.95
C VAL A 260 2.39 24.17 11.62
N GLY A 261 2.02 23.01 12.13
CA GLY A 261 0.73 22.78 12.77
C GLY A 261 -0.19 21.82 11.99
N VAL A 262 -1.23 21.40 12.67
CA VAL A 262 -2.16 20.36 12.18
C VAL A 262 -2.90 20.77 10.92
N GLY A 263 -3.20 22.07 10.75
CA GLY A 263 -3.84 22.59 9.53
C GLY A 263 -3.00 22.37 8.27
N ALA A 264 -1.67 22.44 8.39
CA ALA A 264 -0.76 22.14 7.27
C ALA A 264 -0.89 20.69 6.79
N VAL A 265 -1.05 19.74 7.72
CA VAL A 265 -1.28 18.32 7.39
C VAL A 265 -2.62 18.16 6.65
N GLY A 266 -3.67 18.89 7.10
CA GLY A 266 -4.96 18.89 6.43
C GLY A 266 -4.90 19.46 5.01
N ALA A 267 -4.21 20.58 4.81
CA ALA A 267 -4.03 21.18 3.49
C ALA A 267 -3.29 20.25 2.51
N VAL A 268 -2.18 19.67 2.95
CA VAL A 268 -1.41 18.71 2.14
C VAL A 268 -2.25 17.48 1.82
N ARG A 269 -2.95 16.93 2.80
CA ARG A 269 -3.81 15.76 2.60
C ARG A 269 -4.97 16.05 1.66
N GLY A 270 -5.56 17.26 1.74
CA GLY A 270 -6.59 17.71 0.80
C GLY A 270 -6.09 17.75 -0.64
N ALA A 271 -4.91 18.30 -0.87
CA ALA A 271 -4.30 18.33 -2.19
C ALA A 271 -3.88 16.92 -2.69
N GLU A 272 -3.40 16.04 -1.80
CA GLU A 272 -3.13 14.63 -2.12
C GLU A 272 -4.40 13.88 -2.52
N LEU A 273 -5.55 14.17 -1.90
CA LEU A 273 -6.84 13.59 -2.29
C LEU A 273 -7.23 13.93 -3.72
N LEU A 274 -6.94 15.14 -4.20
CA LEU A 274 -7.22 15.51 -5.60
C LEU A 274 -6.40 14.67 -6.60
N MET A 275 -5.23 14.20 -6.19
CA MET A 275 -4.42 13.25 -6.97
C MET A 275 -4.90 11.80 -6.84
N GLY A 276 -5.80 11.50 -5.90
CA GLY A 276 -6.25 10.15 -5.56
C GLY A 276 -6.71 9.30 -6.75
N PRO A 277 -7.63 9.76 -7.62
CA PRO A 277 -8.08 9.01 -8.79
C PRO A 277 -6.93 8.65 -9.74
N PHE A 278 -6.02 9.58 -9.97
CA PHE A 278 -4.84 9.35 -10.80
C PHE A 278 -3.90 8.32 -10.15
N LEU A 279 -3.62 8.44 -8.86
CA LEU A 279 -2.76 7.50 -8.12
C LEU A 279 -3.35 6.09 -8.09
N ALA A 280 -4.67 5.94 -8.02
CA ALA A 280 -5.32 4.63 -8.07
C ALA A 280 -5.07 3.92 -9.42
N VAL A 281 -5.11 4.65 -10.54
CA VAL A 281 -4.75 4.12 -11.87
C VAL A 281 -3.28 3.71 -11.91
N LEU A 282 -2.38 4.54 -11.37
CA LEU A 282 -0.95 4.21 -11.32
C LEU A 282 -0.64 2.98 -10.48
N MET A 283 -1.33 2.78 -9.37
CA MET A 283 -1.17 1.59 -8.53
C MET A 283 -1.52 0.32 -9.31
N GLY A 284 -2.60 0.33 -10.10
CA GLY A 284 -2.93 -0.78 -10.99
C GLY A 284 -1.83 -1.06 -12.02
N LEU A 285 -1.27 -0.01 -12.62
CA LEU A 285 -0.19 -0.13 -13.61
C LEU A 285 1.11 -0.68 -12.98
N SER A 286 1.40 -0.35 -11.73
CA SER A 286 2.63 -0.78 -11.03
C SER A 286 2.75 -2.30 -10.91
N LEU A 287 1.64 -3.03 -10.86
CA LEU A 287 1.61 -4.49 -10.74
C LEU A 287 2.22 -5.19 -11.96
N VAL A 288 2.14 -4.59 -13.14
CA VAL A 288 2.67 -5.16 -14.39
C VAL A 288 4.04 -4.58 -14.79
N THR A 289 4.46 -3.51 -14.15
CA THR A 289 5.65 -2.74 -14.52
C THR A 289 6.94 -3.55 -14.46
N VAL A 290 7.22 -4.21 -13.34
CA VAL A 290 8.45 -5.00 -13.15
C VAL A 290 8.45 -6.27 -14.00
N PRO A 291 7.38 -7.09 -14.04
CA PRO A 291 7.30 -8.23 -14.94
C PRO A 291 7.51 -7.86 -16.41
N GLU A 292 6.94 -6.75 -16.87
CA GLU A 292 7.10 -6.35 -18.28
C GLU A 292 8.50 -5.82 -18.56
N ALA A 293 9.12 -5.06 -17.65
CA ALA A 293 10.52 -4.67 -17.77
C ALA A 293 11.45 -5.89 -17.85
N ALA A 294 11.21 -6.93 -17.05
CA ALA A 294 11.96 -8.19 -17.12
C ALA A 294 11.72 -8.94 -18.41
N ARG A 295 10.52 -8.87 -18.99
CA ARG A 295 10.21 -9.45 -20.31
C ARG A 295 10.97 -8.73 -21.42
N VAL A 296 10.93 -7.39 -21.43
CA VAL A 296 11.68 -6.57 -22.39
C VAL A 296 13.17 -6.86 -22.29
N LEU A 297 13.69 -6.98 -21.05
CA LEU A 297 15.09 -7.33 -20.84
C LEU A 297 15.49 -8.66 -21.46
N ARG A 298 14.60 -9.67 -21.43
CA ARG A 298 14.88 -11.00 -22.04
C ARG A 298 14.74 -11.00 -23.56
N GLN A 299 13.77 -10.25 -24.12
CA GLN A 299 13.44 -10.30 -25.54
C GLN A 299 14.21 -9.27 -26.37
N ALA A 300 14.44 -8.07 -25.82
CA ALA A 300 15.07 -6.94 -26.50
C ALA A 300 15.88 -6.10 -25.50
N PRO A 301 17.03 -6.58 -24.97
CA PRO A 301 17.79 -5.90 -23.93
C PRO A 301 18.14 -4.44 -24.23
N HIS A 302 18.43 -4.13 -25.51
CA HIS A 302 18.76 -2.79 -25.98
C HIS A 302 17.59 -1.81 -25.86
N ARG A 303 16.34 -2.29 -25.78
CA ARG A 303 15.13 -1.47 -25.65
C ARG A 303 14.71 -1.21 -24.21
N LEU A 304 15.37 -1.82 -23.21
CA LEU A 304 15.01 -1.67 -21.82
C LEU A 304 15.02 -0.21 -21.35
N GLY A 305 16.05 0.56 -21.72
CA GLY A 305 16.15 1.99 -21.38
C GLY A 305 15.01 2.80 -21.95
N THR A 306 14.68 2.59 -23.24
CA THR A 306 13.54 3.24 -23.91
C THR A 306 12.21 2.86 -23.28
N PHE A 307 12.01 1.57 -22.96
CA PHE A 307 10.81 1.10 -22.25
C PHE A 307 10.65 1.78 -20.89
N CYS A 308 11.71 1.84 -20.09
CA CYS A 308 11.70 2.51 -18.79
C CYS A 308 11.40 4.02 -18.93
N LEU A 309 11.94 4.68 -19.98
CA LEU A 309 11.69 6.08 -20.24
C LEU A 309 10.23 6.34 -20.65
N LEU A 310 9.69 5.52 -21.54
CA LEU A 310 8.29 5.63 -21.94
C LEU A 310 7.34 5.37 -20.76
N LEU A 311 7.66 4.40 -19.92
CA LEU A 311 6.88 4.09 -18.73
C LEU A 311 6.90 5.24 -17.71
N GLY A 312 8.10 5.66 -17.28
CA GLY A 312 8.23 6.74 -16.29
C GLY A 312 7.84 8.11 -16.84
N GLY A 313 8.24 8.41 -18.08
CA GLY A 313 7.86 9.63 -18.77
C GLY A 313 6.36 9.72 -19.02
N GLY A 314 5.73 8.61 -19.44
CA GLY A 314 4.28 8.54 -19.62
C GLY A 314 3.52 8.81 -18.32
N GLN A 315 3.99 8.25 -17.20
CA GLN A 315 3.41 8.52 -15.86
C GLN A 315 3.59 9.99 -15.47
N ALA A 316 4.77 10.57 -15.73
CA ALA A 316 5.03 11.98 -15.42
C ALA A 316 4.15 12.91 -16.24
N VAL A 317 4.04 12.68 -17.56
CA VAL A 317 3.17 13.45 -18.44
C VAL A 317 1.70 13.33 -18.02
N ALA A 318 1.24 12.12 -17.72
CA ALA A 318 -0.12 11.92 -17.25
C ALA A 318 -0.39 12.62 -15.91
N ALA A 319 0.58 12.64 -14.97
CA ALA A 319 0.48 13.40 -13.73
C ALA A 319 0.39 14.91 -13.99
N LEU A 320 1.20 15.44 -14.92
CA LEU A 320 1.17 16.86 -15.28
C LEU A 320 -0.15 17.25 -15.97
N LEU A 321 -0.68 16.39 -16.83
CA LEU A 321 -1.99 16.61 -17.48
C LEU A 321 -3.12 16.59 -16.46
N TRP A 322 -3.11 15.61 -15.52
CA TRP A 322 -4.09 15.56 -14.45
C TRP A 322 -4.01 16.77 -13.52
N GLY A 323 -2.81 17.11 -13.03
CA GLY A 323 -2.60 18.28 -12.19
C GLY A 323 -2.95 19.59 -12.91
N GLY A 324 -2.61 19.70 -14.21
CA GLY A 324 -3.01 20.81 -15.06
C GLY A 324 -4.54 20.96 -15.16
N SER A 325 -5.27 19.85 -15.31
CA SER A 325 -6.74 19.87 -15.29
C SER A 325 -7.32 20.35 -13.95
N LEU A 326 -6.65 20.02 -12.83
CA LEU A 326 -7.07 20.49 -11.51
C LEU A 326 -6.86 22.01 -11.33
N LEU A 327 -5.87 22.60 -11.99
CA LEU A 327 -5.66 24.07 -11.99
C LEU A 327 -6.75 24.82 -12.74
N LEU A 328 -7.42 24.16 -13.68
CA LEU A 328 -8.55 24.71 -14.41
C LEU A 328 -9.88 24.53 -13.69
N LEU A 329 -9.88 23.89 -12.52
CA LEU A 329 -11.08 23.61 -11.74
C LEU A 329 -11.63 24.94 -11.18
N PRO A 330 -12.88 25.32 -11.47
CA PRO A 330 -13.49 26.50 -10.88
C PRO A 330 -13.56 26.39 -9.35
N GLU A 331 -13.38 27.51 -8.64
CA GLU A 331 -13.44 27.52 -7.18
C GLU A 331 -14.70 26.86 -6.62
N ARG A 332 -15.86 27.11 -7.27
CA ARG A 332 -17.14 26.51 -6.87
C ARG A 332 -17.11 24.97 -6.86
N LEU A 333 -16.42 24.36 -7.85
CA LEU A 333 -16.28 22.90 -7.91
C LEU A 333 -15.27 22.41 -6.88
N GLY A 334 -14.18 23.14 -6.66
CA GLY A 334 -13.22 22.85 -5.61
C GLY A 334 -13.86 22.86 -4.21
N ASP A 335 -14.63 23.86 -3.91
CA ASP A 335 -15.40 23.99 -2.67
C ASP A 335 -16.47 22.89 -2.55
N LEU A 336 -17.10 22.51 -3.67
CA LEU A 336 -18.04 21.39 -3.68
C LEU A 336 -17.37 20.06 -3.30
N VAL A 337 -16.11 19.85 -3.71
CA VAL A 337 -15.35 18.63 -3.45
C VAL A 337 -14.73 18.62 -2.06
N LEU A 338 -13.96 19.67 -1.70
CA LEU A 338 -13.16 19.70 -0.47
C LEU A 338 -13.69 20.63 0.62
N GLY A 339 -14.75 21.39 0.35
CA GLY A 339 -15.30 22.38 1.30
C GLY A 339 -14.24 23.37 1.76
N GLY A 340 -14.24 23.72 3.04
CA GLY A 340 -13.29 24.67 3.61
C GLY A 340 -11.81 24.27 3.56
N VAL A 341 -11.48 23.07 3.06
CA VAL A 341 -10.09 22.65 2.84
C VAL A 341 -9.59 23.12 1.48
N TRP A 342 -10.48 23.41 0.50
CA TRP A 342 -10.13 23.76 -0.88
C TRP A 342 -9.14 24.90 -0.98
N HIS A 343 -9.40 26.02 -0.33
CA HIS A 343 -8.55 27.21 -0.41
C HIS A 343 -7.09 26.93 -0.01
N SER A 344 -6.86 26.12 1.03
CA SER A 344 -5.52 25.74 1.46
C SER A 344 -4.90 24.64 0.58
N ALA A 345 -5.71 23.73 0.04
CA ALA A 345 -5.25 22.64 -0.80
C ALA A 345 -4.92 23.10 -2.23
N SER A 346 -5.68 24.05 -2.79
CA SER A 346 -5.48 24.54 -4.16
C SER A 346 -4.11 25.18 -4.38
N GLN A 347 -3.57 25.87 -3.39
CA GLN A 347 -2.23 26.45 -3.43
C GLN A 347 -1.12 25.40 -3.54
N LEU A 348 -1.41 24.14 -3.20
CA LEU A 348 -0.46 23.04 -3.21
C LEU A 348 -0.56 22.16 -4.46
N ILE A 349 -1.53 22.41 -5.36
CA ILE A 349 -1.76 21.58 -6.57
C ILE A 349 -0.49 21.53 -7.42
N VAL A 350 0.17 22.65 -7.68
CA VAL A 350 1.38 22.71 -8.51
C VAL A 350 2.52 21.88 -7.92
N PRO A 351 3.00 22.16 -6.68
CA PRO A 351 4.11 21.39 -6.13
C PRO A 351 3.77 19.91 -5.91
N ILE A 352 2.54 19.56 -5.56
CA ILE A 352 2.14 18.15 -5.43
C ILE A 352 2.10 17.46 -6.79
N THR A 353 1.60 18.12 -7.84
CA THR A 353 1.65 17.61 -9.21
C THR A 353 3.08 17.33 -9.66
N LEU A 354 4.00 18.27 -9.43
CA LEU A 354 5.42 18.09 -9.75
C LEU A 354 6.05 16.95 -8.93
N SER A 355 5.66 16.82 -7.66
CA SER A 355 6.12 15.72 -6.81
C SER A 355 5.66 14.36 -7.36
N VAL A 356 4.39 14.24 -7.76
CA VAL A 356 3.83 13.00 -8.33
C VAL A 356 4.46 12.70 -9.69
N ALA A 357 4.68 13.73 -10.53
CA ALA A 357 5.35 13.57 -11.83
C ALA A 357 6.80 13.11 -11.65
N GLY A 358 7.54 13.70 -10.69
CA GLY A 358 8.91 13.30 -10.35
C GLY A 358 8.96 11.84 -9.85
N ALA A 359 8.05 11.46 -8.97
CA ALA A 359 7.94 10.07 -8.49
C ALA A 359 7.61 9.10 -9.63
N GLY A 360 6.66 9.46 -10.50
CA GLY A 360 6.29 8.69 -11.69
C GLY A 360 7.48 8.46 -12.62
N LEU A 361 8.25 9.51 -12.90
CA LEU A 361 9.48 9.40 -13.70
C LEU A 361 10.48 8.43 -13.08
N GLY A 362 10.67 8.46 -11.74
CA GLY A 362 11.52 7.55 -10.98
C GLY A 362 11.07 6.09 -11.05
N THR A 363 9.76 5.84 -11.15
CA THR A 363 9.19 4.48 -11.22
C THR A 363 9.72 3.70 -12.42
N GLY A 364 9.87 4.34 -13.58
CA GLY A 364 10.45 3.71 -14.77
C GLY A 364 11.88 3.24 -14.56
N ALA A 365 12.73 4.07 -13.95
CA ALA A 365 14.11 3.72 -13.63
C ALA A 365 14.20 2.62 -12.56
N ALA A 366 13.34 2.67 -11.54
CA ALA A 366 13.24 1.65 -10.51
C ALA A 366 12.86 0.28 -11.09
N ALA A 367 11.91 0.24 -12.03
CA ALA A 367 11.53 -0.99 -12.73
C ALA A 367 12.71 -1.58 -13.50
N GLY A 368 13.47 -0.74 -14.22
CA GLY A 368 14.66 -1.16 -14.95
C GLY A 368 15.74 -1.75 -14.02
N LEU A 369 16.07 -1.08 -12.92
CA LEU A 369 17.05 -1.57 -11.96
C LEU A 369 16.63 -2.89 -11.31
N ARG A 370 15.35 -3.04 -10.97
CA ARG A 370 14.81 -4.30 -10.43
C ARG A 370 14.87 -5.42 -11.46
N ALA A 371 14.52 -5.14 -12.72
CA ALA A 371 14.62 -6.13 -13.81
C ALA A 371 16.06 -6.58 -14.05
N LEU A 372 17.04 -5.68 -13.92
CA LEU A 372 18.46 -5.97 -14.00
C LEU A 372 19.02 -6.72 -12.79
N GLY A 373 18.24 -6.89 -11.71
CA GLY A 373 18.72 -7.47 -10.45
C GLY A 373 19.70 -6.58 -9.68
N ALA A 374 19.78 -5.29 -10.00
CA ALA A 374 20.71 -4.32 -9.40
C ALA A 374 20.25 -3.84 -8.00
N ALA A 375 20.02 -4.78 -7.08
CA ALA A 375 19.40 -4.54 -5.78
C ALA A 375 20.14 -3.49 -4.94
N ARG A 376 21.49 -3.51 -4.92
CA ARG A 376 22.31 -2.51 -4.17
C ARG A 376 22.10 -1.08 -4.68
N ARG A 377 22.00 -0.91 -6.01
CA ARG A 377 21.74 0.40 -6.63
C ARG A 377 20.31 0.87 -6.37
N SER A 378 19.36 -0.05 -6.48
CA SER A 378 17.96 0.21 -6.14
C SER A 378 17.82 0.70 -4.69
N LEU A 379 18.46 0.01 -3.73
CA LEU A 379 18.45 0.38 -2.32
C LEU A 379 19.09 1.76 -2.08
N ARG A 380 20.26 2.04 -2.67
CA ARG A 380 20.92 3.35 -2.53
C ARG A 380 20.05 4.48 -3.08
N SER A 381 19.44 4.29 -4.26
CA SER A 381 18.51 5.27 -4.84
C SER A 381 17.30 5.50 -3.94
N GLN A 382 16.73 4.43 -3.37
CA GLN A 382 15.57 4.53 -2.46
C GLN A 382 15.93 5.29 -1.17
N LEU A 383 17.05 4.97 -0.54
CA LEU A 383 17.49 5.63 0.69
C LEU A 383 17.76 7.12 0.44
N PHE A 384 18.44 7.46 -0.67
CA PHE A 384 18.67 8.84 -1.05
C PHE A 384 17.35 9.58 -1.29
N ALA A 385 16.44 9.00 -2.08
CA ALA A 385 15.15 9.60 -2.36
C ALA A 385 14.31 9.82 -1.08
N SER A 386 14.32 8.85 -0.16
CA SER A 386 13.63 8.96 1.13
C SER A 386 14.24 10.05 2.03
N ALA A 387 15.57 10.13 2.10
CA ALA A 387 16.25 11.16 2.87
C ALA A 387 15.96 12.56 2.31
N CYS A 388 16.04 12.73 0.98
CA CYS A 388 15.67 13.99 0.32
C CYS A 388 14.19 14.35 0.54
N TYR A 389 13.30 13.36 0.47
CA TYR A 389 11.86 13.55 0.67
C TYR A 389 11.55 14.09 2.07
N VAL A 390 12.12 13.48 3.11
CA VAL A 390 11.97 13.94 4.50
C VAL A 390 12.68 15.26 4.71
N GLY A 391 13.95 15.37 4.32
CA GLY A 391 14.77 16.56 4.52
C GLY A 391 14.23 17.77 3.75
N GLY A 392 13.86 17.59 2.47
CA GLY A 392 13.25 18.63 1.66
C GLY A 392 11.88 19.04 2.18
N GLY A 393 11.05 18.06 2.56
CA GLY A 393 9.72 18.30 3.11
C GLY A 393 9.76 19.06 4.44
N LEU A 394 10.59 18.64 5.39
CA LEU A 394 10.71 19.28 6.71
C LEU A 394 11.54 20.57 6.66
N GLY A 395 12.63 20.60 5.87
CA GLY A 395 13.41 21.82 5.66
C GLY A 395 12.57 22.91 4.99
N GLY A 396 11.81 22.56 3.95
CA GLY A 396 10.86 23.48 3.32
C GLY A 396 9.78 23.94 4.28
N ALA A 397 9.26 23.06 5.16
CA ALA A 397 8.31 23.40 6.20
C ALA A 397 8.86 24.44 7.18
N ALA A 398 10.09 24.29 7.60
CA ALA A 398 10.75 25.22 8.53
C ALA A 398 10.98 26.61 7.91
N VAL A 399 11.23 26.69 6.59
CA VAL A 399 11.56 27.96 5.89
C VAL A 399 10.29 28.69 5.43
N ALA A 400 9.32 27.99 4.82
CA ALA A 400 8.17 28.62 4.18
C ALA A 400 6.85 27.86 4.47
N GLY A 401 6.76 27.22 5.62
CA GLY A 401 5.53 26.58 6.09
C GLY A 401 5.03 25.48 5.16
N THR A 402 3.71 25.37 5.00
CA THR A 402 3.04 24.33 4.21
C THR A 402 3.48 24.33 2.75
N VAL A 403 3.54 25.51 2.14
CA VAL A 403 3.92 25.68 0.74
C VAL A 403 5.39 25.29 0.55
N GLY A 404 6.27 25.72 1.46
CA GLY A 404 7.69 25.34 1.44
C GLY A 404 7.86 23.82 1.55
N SER A 405 7.09 23.15 2.43
CA SER A 405 7.09 21.69 2.52
C SER A 405 6.73 21.01 1.19
N ALA A 406 5.70 21.48 0.53
CA ALA A 406 5.25 20.92 -0.74
C ALA A 406 6.28 21.10 -1.85
N TRP A 407 6.89 22.28 -1.98
CA TRP A 407 7.98 22.54 -2.92
C TRP A 407 9.25 21.77 -2.60
N GLY A 408 9.60 21.65 -1.32
CA GLY A 408 10.73 20.83 -0.87
C GLY A 408 10.56 19.36 -1.26
N VAL A 409 9.35 18.81 -1.15
CA VAL A 409 9.03 17.46 -1.60
C VAL A 409 9.07 17.35 -3.12
N ALA A 410 8.58 18.34 -3.87
CA ALA A 410 8.67 18.36 -5.32
C ALA A 410 10.14 18.33 -5.79
N ALA A 411 10.99 19.18 -5.22
CA ALA A 411 12.42 19.18 -5.52
C ALA A 411 13.09 17.84 -5.15
N ALA A 412 12.72 17.26 -4.01
CA ALA A 412 13.23 15.96 -3.55
C ALA A 412 12.85 14.80 -4.47
N THR A 413 11.63 14.76 -4.96
CA THR A 413 11.17 13.69 -5.87
C THR A 413 11.80 13.79 -7.24
N VAL A 414 11.99 15.01 -7.76
CA VAL A 414 12.70 15.25 -9.02
C VAL A 414 14.18 14.86 -8.91
N SER A 415 14.87 15.34 -7.86
CA SER A 415 16.28 14.98 -7.62
C SER A 415 16.47 13.49 -7.35
N GLY A 416 15.58 12.89 -6.55
CA GLY A 416 15.56 11.45 -6.33
C GLY A 416 15.40 10.66 -7.63
N SER A 417 14.48 11.09 -8.50
CA SER A 417 14.29 10.50 -9.81
C SER A 417 15.55 10.60 -10.69
N ALA A 418 16.25 11.74 -10.67
CA ALA A 418 17.53 11.89 -11.38
C ALA A 418 18.57 10.86 -10.92
N VAL A 419 18.69 10.60 -9.61
CA VAL A 419 19.59 9.57 -9.06
C VAL A 419 19.20 8.16 -9.50
N TRP A 420 17.90 7.85 -9.52
CA TRP A 420 17.40 6.59 -10.06
C TRP A 420 17.82 6.40 -11.53
N TRP A 421 17.68 7.42 -12.35
CA TRP A 421 18.08 7.40 -13.77
C TRP A 421 19.59 7.31 -13.97
N LEU A 422 20.39 7.98 -13.15
CA LEU A 422 21.85 7.87 -13.19
C LEU A 422 22.30 6.44 -12.89
N HIS A 423 21.75 5.81 -11.85
CA HIS A 423 22.05 4.43 -11.50
C HIS A 423 21.59 3.43 -12.58
N LEU A 424 20.41 3.65 -13.20
CA LEU A 424 19.94 2.82 -14.31
C LEU A 424 20.87 2.94 -15.53
N ARG A 425 21.23 4.16 -15.91
CA ARG A 425 22.16 4.41 -17.03
C ARG A 425 23.51 3.76 -16.81
N SER A 426 24.07 3.84 -15.60
CA SER A 426 25.32 3.16 -15.24
C SER A 426 25.18 1.64 -15.36
N ALA A 427 24.11 1.04 -14.84
CA ALA A 427 23.86 -0.37 -14.92
C ALA A 427 23.70 -0.89 -16.36
N LEU A 428 23.05 -0.10 -17.23
CA LEU A 428 22.92 -0.45 -18.66
C LEU A 428 24.25 -0.37 -19.40
N ARG A 429 25.09 0.63 -19.10
CA ARG A 429 26.42 0.78 -19.71
C ARG A 429 27.35 -0.40 -19.37
N GLU A 430 27.43 -0.78 -18.09
CA GLU A 430 28.23 -1.91 -17.63
C GLU A 430 27.83 -3.20 -18.36
N ARG A 431 26.51 -3.48 -18.42
CA ARG A 431 26.02 -4.64 -19.14
C ARG A 431 26.37 -4.62 -20.63
N HIS A 432 26.41 -3.44 -21.25
CA HIS A 432 26.79 -3.32 -22.66
C HIS A 432 28.28 -3.63 -22.86
N HIS A 433 29.16 -3.22 -21.93
CA HIS A 433 30.59 -3.56 -21.95
C HIS A 433 30.81 -5.06 -21.78
N ASP A 434 30.10 -5.70 -20.84
CA ASP A 434 30.21 -7.14 -20.58
C ASP A 434 29.70 -8.00 -21.75
N SER A 435 28.85 -7.45 -22.63
CA SER A 435 28.31 -8.15 -23.81
C SER A 435 29.13 -8.01 -25.09
N VAL A 436 30.14 -7.15 -25.11
CA VAL A 436 31.08 -7.00 -26.22
C VAL A 436 32.29 -7.93 -25.93
N PRO A 437 32.50 -9.03 -26.68
CA PRO A 437 33.69 -9.88 -26.47
C PRO A 437 34.92 -8.99 -26.69
N GLU A 438 35.89 -9.01 -25.76
CA GLU A 438 37.24 -8.53 -26.04
C GLU A 438 37.76 -9.27 -27.28
N VAL A 439 37.86 -8.58 -28.39
CA VAL A 439 38.63 -9.06 -29.55
C VAL A 439 40.06 -9.10 -29.08
N ARG A 440 40.51 -10.26 -28.56
CA ARG A 440 41.93 -10.51 -28.37
C ARG A 440 42.56 -10.44 -29.74
N THR A 441 43.21 -9.33 -30.02
CA THR A 441 44.16 -9.23 -31.13
C THR A 441 45.27 -10.22 -30.88
N PRO A 442 45.66 -11.05 -31.91
CA PRO A 442 46.65 -12.09 -31.78
C PRO A 442 48.06 -11.53 -31.49
#